data_13b67573f7fddb657141c21d7397e4e2
#
_entry.id   13b67573f7fddb657141c21d7397e4e2
#
_cell.length_a   1.000
_cell.length_b   1.000
_cell.length_c   1.000
_cell.angle_alpha   90.00
_cell.angle_beta   90.00
_cell.angle_gamma   90.00
#
_symmetry.space_group_name_H-M   'P 1'
#
loop_
_entity.id
_entity.type
_entity.pdbx_description
1 polymer ?
#
loop_
_entity_poly.entity_id
_entity_poly.type
_entity_poly.pdbx_seq_one_letter_code
_entity_poly.pdbx_strand_id
1 'polypeptide(L)'
;MLSLSSSPMAATQFTLLSPENEQDARMDYYREAMRLALEKTRQQYGDYELHDSLKMNKARMRLEEQKPGRNALFIIDNWPQKTPHPEVSRIPFPIDLGILGYRVCFVGADRADALAGVRTLAQLQAFSQGSGKGWQDADILRHNGFQVQEVDNYESLFRMVARGRVDLFCRGANEILAEWETHHPRLPTLTVDRHVALFYPLIHAFYSHATYHKERERIQLGLRLAWQDGSLKRLWRQHFQPSLAFTQLASRQLFRLSNPQLPGKGSDYSSYLYDPARDAFGMPPHDKADRVGK
;
A
#
# COMPACT_ATOMS: atom_id res chain seq x y z
N MET A 1 -25.49 -50.40 2.63
CA MET A 1 -25.05 -49.04 2.24
C MET A 1 -24.60 -48.31 3.51
N LEU A 2 -23.29 -48.20 3.74
CA LEU A 2 -22.75 -47.47 4.88
C LEU A 2 -22.64 -45.99 4.44
N SER A 3 -23.49 -45.14 5.01
CA SER A 3 -23.38 -43.71 4.87
C SER A 3 -22.13 -43.24 5.67
N LEU A 4 -21.11 -42.86 4.99
CA LEU A 4 -19.97 -42.14 5.57
C LEU A 4 -20.48 -40.74 5.98
N SER A 5 -20.83 -40.57 7.25
CA SER A 5 -21.05 -39.27 7.85
C SER A 5 -19.68 -38.58 7.96
N SER A 6 -19.40 -37.68 7.02
CA SER A 6 -18.26 -36.75 7.15
C SER A 6 -18.56 -35.82 8.32
N SER A 7 -17.81 -35.97 9.42
CA SER A 7 -17.81 -34.97 10.48
C SER A 7 -17.47 -33.60 9.88
N PRO A 8 -18.23 -32.54 10.19
CA PRO A 8 -17.87 -31.22 9.71
C PRO A 8 -16.47 -30.86 10.22
N MET A 9 -15.56 -30.60 9.33
CA MET A 9 -14.24 -30.06 9.70
C MET A 9 -14.47 -28.69 10.34
N ALA A 10 -13.87 -28.47 11.51
CA ALA A 10 -13.94 -27.16 12.17
C ALA A 10 -13.42 -26.08 11.23
N ALA A 11 -14.10 -24.92 11.21
CA ALA A 11 -13.71 -23.78 10.38
C ALA A 11 -12.29 -23.32 10.75
N THR A 12 -11.47 -23.06 9.73
CA THR A 12 -10.12 -22.52 9.94
C THR A 12 -10.21 -21.07 10.42
N GLN A 13 -9.53 -20.75 11.50
CA GLN A 13 -9.55 -19.43 12.12
C GLN A 13 -8.45 -18.53 11.51
N PHE A 14 -8.85 -17.37 11.03
CA PHE A 14 -7.95 -16.32 10.54
C PHE A 14 -8.17 -15.05 11.35
N THR A 15 -7.11 -14.34 11.65
CA THR A 15 -7.17 -13.03 12.29
C THR A 15 -6.49 -12.01 11.39
N LEU A 16 -7.16 -10.91 11.06
CA LEU A 16 -6.57 -9.79 10.33
C LEU A 16 -6.34 -8.63 11.28
N LEU A 17 -5.26 -7.89 11.06
CA LEU A 17 -4.97 -6.66 11.78
C LEU A 17 -6.18 -5.70 11.71
N SER A 18 -6.62 -5.24 12.89
CA SER A 18 -7.68 -4.23 13.01
C SER A 18 -7.22 -2.85 12.54
N PRO A 19 -8.13 -2.00 12.05
CA PRO A 19 -7.88 -0.57 11.91
C PRO A 19 -7.43 0.06 13.24
N GLU A 20 -6.60 1.11 13.18
CA GLU A 20 -6.14 1.82 14.38
C GLU A 20 -7.29 2.53 15.11
N ASN A 21 -8.30 3.00 14.37
CA ASN A 21 -9.52 3.63 14.88
C ASN A 21 -10.70 3.36 13.94
N GLU A 22 -11.92 3.77 14.33
CA GLU A 22 -13.15 3.51 13.58
C GLU A 22 -13.27 4.30 12.28
N GLN A 23 -12.54 5.38 12.14
CA GLN A 23 -12.52 6.20 10.93
C GLN A 23 -11.44 5.75 9.93
N ASP A 24 -10.62 4.75 10.28
CA ASP A 24 -9.55 4.24 9.44
C ASP A 24 -10.06 3.23 8.41
N ALA A 25 -10.60 3.74 7.31
CA ALA A 25 -11.10 2.93 6.19
C ALA A 25 -9.98 2.29 5.33
N ARG A 26 -8.69 2.57 5.62
CA ARG A 26 -7.57 2.02 4.84
C ARG A 26 -7.52 0.50 4.87
N MET A 27 -8.06 -0.12 5.93
CA MET A 27 -8.06 -1.57 6.11
C MET A 27 -9.20 -2.29 5.37
N ASP A 28 -10.26 -1.60 4.93
CA ASP A 28 -11.47 -2.19 4.36
C ASP A 28 -11.15 -3.00 3.10
N TYR A 29 -10.40 -2.43 2.17
CA TYR A 29 -9.96 -3.12 0.97
C TYR A 29 -9.21 -4.42 1.28
N TYR A 30 -8.25 -4.39 2.21
CA TYR A 30 -7.44 -5.56 2.55
C TYR A 30 -8.26 -6.66 3.20
N ARG A 31 -9.25 -6.28 4.03
CA ARG A 31 -10.20 -7.20 4.64
C ARG A 31 -11.06 -7.89 3.58
N GLU A 32 -11.59 -7.13 2.64
CA GLU A 32 -12.41 -7.67 1.56
C GLU A 32 -11.58 -8.52 0.59
N ALA A 33 -10.34 -8.15 0.31
CA ALA A 33 -9.42 -8.94 -0.50
C ALA A 33 -9.09 -10.29 0.18
N MET A 34 -8.86 -10.29 1.50
CA MET A 34 -8.65 -11.53 2.25
C MET A 34 -9.91 -12.39 2.26
N ARG A 35 -11.09 -11.81 2.52
CA ARG A 35 -12.36 -12.54 2.47
C ARG A 35 -12.61 -13.14 1.09
N LEU A 36 -12.37 -12.38 0.03
CA LEU A 36 -12.48 -12.86 -1.35
C LEU A 36 -11.56 -14.07 -1.60
N ALA A 37 -10.30 -14.00 -1.14
CA ALA A 37 -9.35 -15.09 -1.29
C ALA A 37 -9.78 -16.37 -0.53
N LEU A 38 -10.28 -16.21 0.70
CA LEU A 38 -10.77 -17.32 1.51
C LEU A 38 -12.02 -17.95 0.90
N GLU A 39 -12.92 -17.14 0.34
CA GLU A 39 -14.12 -17.62 -0.35
C GLU A 39 -13.79 -18.39 -1.62
N LYS A 40 -12.82 -17.92 -2.44
CA LYS A 40 -12.34 -18.62 -3.63
C LYS A 40 -11.76 -20.01 -3.34
N THR A 41 -11.31 -20.23 -2.14
CA THR A 41 -10.68 -21.51 -1.73
C THR A 41 -11.56 -22.36 -0.81
N ARG A 42 -12.79 -21.92 -0.53
CA ARG A 42 -13.70 -22.59 0.42
C ARG A 42 -14.01 -24.03 0.04
N GLN A 43 -14.22 -24.30 -1.24
CA GLN A 43 -14.51 -25.63 -1.72
C GLN A 43 -13.33 -26.60 -1.48
N GLN A 44 -12.10 -26.12 -1.60
CA GLN A 44 -10.88 -26.95 -1.47
C GLN A 44 -10.40 -27.06 -0.03
N TYR A 45 -10.52 -26.00 0.77
CA TYR A 45 -9.93 -25.90 2.12
C TYR A 45 -10.96 -25.93 3.24
N GLY A 46 -12.27 -26.01 2.93
CA GLY A 46 -13.35 -26.01 3.91
C GLY A 46 -13.70 -24.60 4.42
N ASP A 47 -14.58 -24.56 5.41
CA ASP A 47 -15.06 -23.32 6.00
C ASP A 47 -13.98 -22.53 6.73
N TYR A 48 -14.22 -21.24 6.91
CA TYR A 48 -13.31 -20.33 7.60
C TYR A 48 -14.08 -19.32 8.44
N GLU A 49 -13.42 -18.78 9.45
CA GLU A 49 -13.84 -17.59 10.18
C GLU A 49 -12.74 -16.53 10.11
N LEU A 50 -13.12 -15.30 9.80
CA LEU A 50 -12.20 -14.16 9.72
C LEU A 50 -12.54 -13.16 10.82
N HIS A 51 -11.64 -13.05 11.78
CA HIS A 51 -11.74 -12.18 12.93
C HIS A 51 -10.86 -10.95 12.81
N ASP A 52 -11.17 -9.94 13.60
CA ASP A 52 -10.32 -8.79 13.81
C ASP A 52 -9.37 -9.01 14.99
N SER A 53 -8.15 -8.52 14.86
CA SER A 53 -7.23 -8.48 15.99
C SER A 53 -7.68 -7.43 17.03
N LEU A 54 -7.08 -7.46 18.20
CA LEU A 54 -7.13 -6.30 19.09
C LEU A 54 -6.50 -5.08 18.38
N LYS A 55 -7.05 -3.88 18.65
CA LYS A 55 -6.46 -2.64 18.15
C LYS A 55 -5.05 -2.48 18.73
N MET A 56 -4.06 -2.21 17.87
CA MET A 56 -2.67 -2.08 18.28
C MET A 56 -1.93 -1.10 17.38
N ASN A 57 -0.95 -0.42 17.96
CA ASN A 57 -0.05 0.43 17.19
C ASN A 57 1.00 -0.40 16.42
N LYS A 58 1.70 0.24 15.49
CA LYS A 58 2.68 -0.43 14.62
C LYS A 58 3.80 -1.15 15.39
N ALA A 59 4.26 -0.60 16.52
CA ALA A 59 5.29 -1.23 17.33
C ALA A 59 4.80 -2.56 17.95
N ARG A 60 3.58 -2.56 18.51
CA ARG A 60 2.97 -3.77 19.05
C ARG A 60 2.66 -4.79 17.97
N MET A 61 2.15 -4.33 16.82
CA MET A 61 1.91 -5.18 15.65
C MET A 61 3.18 -5.98 15.28
N ARG A 62 4.33 -5.30 15.21
CA ARG A 62 5.64 -5.93 14.93
C ARG A 62 6.05 -6.99 15.94
N LEU A 63 5.66 -6.87 17.18
CA LEU A 63 5.93 -7.86 18.22
C LEU A 63 4.96 -9.05 18.15
N GLU A 64 3.68 -8.78 17.84
CA GLU A 64 2.67 -9.84 17.77
C GLU A 64 2.83 -10.71 16.51
N GLU A 65 3.25 -10.15 15.36
CA GLU A 65 3.49 -10.93 14.15
C GLU A 65 4.60 -11.98 14.29
N GLN A 66 5.51 -11.78 15.26
CA GLN A 66 6.63 -12.67 15.55
C GLN A 66 6.26 -13.84 16.47
N LYS A 67 5.02 -13.91 16.94
CA LYS A 67 4.57 -14.93 17.89
C LYS A 67 3.61 -15.90 17.22
N PRO A 68 3.83 -17.22 17.36
CA PRO A 68 2.79 -18.18 17.03
C PRO A 68 1.66 -18.06 18.05
N GLY A 69 0.43 -17.84 17.57
CA GLY A 69 -0.77 -17.76 18.40
C GLY A 69 -1.73 -18.93 18.18
N ARG A 70 -2.93 -18.85 18.75
CA ARG A 70 -3.99 -19.84 18.48
C ARG A 70 -4.58 -19.68 17.08
N ASN A 71 -4.69 -18.44 16.61
CA ASN A 71 -5.25 -18.07 15.31
C ASN A 71 -4.15 -17.43 14.47
N ALA A 72 -4.15 -17.73 13.17
CA ALA A 72 -3.19 -17.15 12.25
C ALA A 72 -3.41 -15.64 12.12
N LEU A 73 -2.56 -14.85 12.77
CA LEU A 73 -2.58 -13.39 12.64
C LEU A 73 -1.91 -12.97 11.33
N PHE A 74 -2.66 -12.22 10.52
CA PHE A 74 -2.16 -11.59 9.31
C PHE A 74 -2.12 -10.07 9.48
N ILE A 75 -1.01 -9.50 9.09
CA ILE A 75 -0.82 -8.06 9.03
C ILE A 75 -0.61 -7.61 7.58
N ILE A 76 -0.83 -6.34 7.33
CA ILE A 76 -0.50 -5.69 6.06
C ILE A 76 0.73 -4.82 6.30
N ASP A 77 1.75 -5.03 5.49
CA ASP A 77 2.95 -4.20 5.56
C ASP A 77 3.60 -4.07 4.18
N ASN A 78 4.49 -3.09 4.07
CA ASN A 78 5.26 -2.83 2.87
C ASN A 78 6.13 -4.04 2.51
N TRP A 79 6.22 -4.34 1.23
CA TRP A 79 7.22 -5.26 0.71
C TRP A 79 8.21 -4.49 -0.20
N PRO A 80 9.50 -4.64 0.03
CA PRO A 80 10.13 -5.32 1.17
C PRO A 80 9.90 -4.58 2.49
N GLN A 81 9.90 -5.32 3.61
CA GLN A 81 9.90 -4.72 4.93
C GLN A 81 11.24 -4.04 5.21
N LYS A 82 11.21 -2.90 5.88
CA LYS A 82 12.44 -2.18 6.30
C LYS A 82 13.30 -3.01 7.27
N THR A 83 12.64 -3.74 8.16
CA THR A 83 13.25 -4.60 9.17
C THR A 83 12.58 -5.98 9.17
N PRO A 84 12.94 -6.87 8.23
CA PRO A 84 12.34 -8.19 8.17
C PRO A 84 12.75 -9.01 9.38
N HIS A 85 11.83 -9.83 9.91
CA HIS A 85 12.08 -10.76 10.99
C HIS A 85 12.11 -12.20 10.44
N PRO A 86 13.06 -13.07 10.86
CA PRO A 86 13.20 -14.42 10.31
C PRO A 86 11.96 -15.30 10.56
N GLU A 87 11.25 -15.09 11.67
CA GLU A 87 10.02 -15.82 12.00
C GLU A 87 8.78 -15.31 11.26
N VAL A 88 8.89 -14.27 10.43
CA VAL A 88 7.78 -13.68 9.69
C VAL A 88 7.93 -13.98 8.21
N SER A 89 6.85 -14.45 7.61
CA SER A 89 6.80 -14.78 6.19
C SER A 89 5.67 -14.03 5.49
N ARG A 90 5.93 -13.57 4.26
CA ARG A 90 4.93 -12.89 3.45
C ARG A 90 4.20 -13.83 2.49
N ILE A 91 3.03 -13.42 2.08
CA ILE A 91 2.38 -13.96 0.88
C ILE A 91 2.96 -13.21 -0.34
N PRO A 92 3.59 -13.91 -1.30
CA PRO A 92 4.22 -13.27 -2.46
C PRO A 92 3.17 -12.85 -3.50
N PHE A 93 2.33 -11.89 -3.13
CA PHE A 93 1.29 -11.31 -3.97
C PHE A 93 1.12 -9.82 -3.64
N PRO A 94 1.12 -8.90 -4.63
CA PRO A 94 0.93 -7.46 -4.40
C PRO A 94 -0.56 -7.17 -4.21
N ILE A 95 -1.03 -7.13 -2.96
CA ILE A 95 -2.47 -7.05 -2.66
C ILE A 95 -3.11 -5.74 -3.11
N ASP A 96 -2.35 -4.64 -3.12
CA ASP A 96 -2.82 -3.32 -3.56
C ASP A 96 -2.58 -3.05 -5.06
N LEU A 97 -2.09 -4.06 -5.80
CA LEU A 97 -1.78 -4.01 -7.23
C LEU A 97 -0.90 -2.81 -7.61
N GLY A 98 -0.03 -2.35 -6.71
CA GLY A 98 0.97 -1.33 -6.93
C GLY A 98 0.49 0.11 -6.87
N ILE A 99 -0.78 0.38 -6.55
CA ILE A 99 -1.30 1.76 -6.44
C ILE A 99 -0.56 2.56 -5.36
N LEU A 100 -0.12 1.91 -4.29
CA LEU A 100 0.66 2.53 -3.22
C LEU A 100 1.96 3.16 -3.73
N GLY A 101 2.55 2.62 -4.77
CA GLY A 101 3.78 3.16 -5.37
C GLY A 101 3.61 4.51 -6.05
N TYR A 102 2.39 4.88 -6.45
CA TYR A 102 2.09 6.19 -7.02
C TYR A 102 1.82 7.19 -5.90
N ARG A 103 2.57 8.29 -5.90
CA ARG A 103 2.47 9.34 -4.88
C ARG A 103 2.04 10.64 -5.48
N VAL A 104 1.06 11.27 -4.84
CA VAL A 104 0.58 12.62 -5.14
C VAL A 104 0.74 13.47 -3.90
N CYS A 105 1.09 14.75 -4.05
CA CYS A 105 1.54 15.54 -2.92
C CYS A 105 0.52 16.58 -2.50
N PHE A 106 0.34 16.72 -1.18
CA PHE A 106 -0.24 17.91 -0.58
C PHE A 106 0.74 19.07 -0.68
N VAL A 107 0.20 20.25 -0.90
CA VAL A 107 0.91 21.54 -0.96
C VAL A 107 0.10 22.63 -0.23
N GLY A 108 0.73 23.73 0.11
CA GLY A 108 0.00 24.94 0.54
C GLY A 108 -0.82 25.54 -0.61
N ALA A 109 -1.99 26.09 -0.34
CA ALA A 109 -2.86 26.68 -1.38
C ALA A 109 -2.20 27.84 -2.13
N ASP A 110 -1.33 28.61 -1.46
CA ASP A 110 -0.51 29.66 -2.04
C ASP A 110 0.58 29.12 -2.99
N ARG A 111 0.83 27.80 -2.97
CA ARG A 111 1.81 27.09 -3.79
C ARG A 111 1.17 26.03 -4.70
N ALA A 112 -0.13 26.11 -4.95
CA ALA A 112 -0.86 25.14 -5.76
C ALA A 112 -0.24 24.88 -7.14
N ASP A 113 0.32 25.92 -7.76
CA ASP A 113 0.95 25.86 -9.08
C ASP A 113 2.49 25.85 -9.03
N ALA A 114 3.10 25.73 -7.85
CA ALA A 114 4.56 25.75 -7.71
C ALA A 114 5.27 24.65 -8.52
N LEU A 115 4.59 23.53 -8.76
CA LEU A 115 5.12 22.41 -9.53
C LEU A 115 4.75 22.42 -11.02
N ALA A 116 3.98 23.41 -11.48
CA ALA A 116 3.51 23.49 -12.88
C ALA A 116 4.66 23.53 -13.91
N GLY A 117 5.78 24.15 -13.53
CA GLY A 117 6.99 24.29 -14.39
C GLY A 117 8.02 23.19 -14.20
N VAL A 118 7.81 22.23 -13.29
CA VAL A 118 8.80 21.17 -12.99
C VAL A 118 8.82 20.14 -14.11
N ARG A 119 10.01 19.93 -14.71
CA ARG A 119 10.24 18.98 -15.82
C ARG A 119 11.34 17.98 -15.53
N THR A 120 12.22 18.25 -14.56
CA THR A 120 13.34 17.39 -14.21
C THR A 120 13.30 17.01 -12.74
N LEU A 121 13.91 15.86 -12.41
CA LEU A 121 14.02 15.41 -11.03
C LEU A 121 14.80 16.43 -10.17
N ALA A 122 15.86 17.02 -10.72
CA ALA A 122 16.64 18.05 -10.02
C ALA A 122 15.80 19.27 -9.61
N GLN A 123 14.87 19.71 -10.48
CA GLN A 123 13.93 20.78 -10.13
C GLN A 123 12.98 20.36 -9.02
N LEU A 124 12.50 19.10 -9.01
CA LEU A 124 11.61 18.59 -7.97
C LEU A 124 12.32 18.40 -6.62
N GLN A 125 13.60 18.04 -6.65
CA GLN A 125 14.45 17.89 -5.44
C GLN A 125 14.69 19.20 -4.70
N ALA A 126 14.45 20.36 -5.34
CA ALA A 126 14.54 21.67 -4.68
C ALA A 126 13.41 21.89 -3.66
N PHE A 127 12.33 21.10 -3.70
CA PHE A 127 11.23 21.18 -2.78
C PHE A 127 11.45 20.22 -1.59
N SER A 128 11.31 20.75 -0.38
CA SER A 128 11.41 19.96 0.86
C SER A 128 10.22 19.01 1.01
N GLN A 129 10.47 17.81 1.54
CA GLN A 129 9.48 16.76 1.73
C GLN A 129 9.21 16.52 3.22
N GLY A 130 7.94 16.46 3.61
CA GLY A 130 7.54 15.95 4.91
C GLY A 130 7.33 14.44 4.88
N SER A 131 7.71 13.71 5.94
CA SER A 131 7.45 12.28 6.08
C SER A 131 7.25 11.90 7.54
N GLY A 132 6.52 10.82 7.79
CA GLY A 132 6.44 10.22 9.12
C GLY A 132 7.77 9.56 9.49
N LYS A 133 8.14 9.67 10.76
CA LYS A 133 9.36 9.06 11.27
C LYS A 133 9.34 7.54 11.11
N GLY A 134 10.41 7.02 10.54
CA GLY A 134 10.57 5.59 10.29
C GLY A 134 9.75 5.05 9.12
N TRP A 135 9.09 5.90 8.34
CA TRP A 135 8.46 5.46 7.11
C TRP A 135 9.51 5.14 6.05
N GLN A 136 9.23 4.13 5.23
CA GLN A 136 10.12 3.78 4.11
C GLN A 136 10.22 4.90 3.08
N ASP A 137 9.18 5.69 2.93
CA ASP A 137 9.13 6.85 2.05
C ASP A 137 10.28 7.81 2.33
N ALA A 138 10.62 8.06 3.60
CA ALA A 138 11.75 8.92 3.96
C ALA A 138 13.08 8.40 3.42
N ASP A 139 13.33 7.10 3.54
CA ASP A 139 14.56 6.47 3.04
C ASP A 139 14.61 6.50 1.51
N ILE A 140 13.49 6.22 0.84
CA ILE A 140 13.37 6.25 -0.61
C ILE A 140 13.61 7.66 -1.14
N LEU A 141 12.96 8.66 -0.55
CA LEU A 141 13.11 10.06 -0.95
C LEU A 141 14.55 10.56 -0.76
N ARG A 142 15.16 10.28 0.40
CA ARG A 142 16.59 10.63 0.64
C ARG A 142 17.54 9.95 -0.32
N HIS A 143 17.32 8.66 -0.60
CA HIS A 143 18.12 7.91 -1.57
C HIS A 143 18.08 8.56 -2.96
N ASN A 144 16.95 9.17 -3.31
CA ASN A 144 16.75 9.87 -4.58
C ASN A 144 17.02 11.39 -4.46
N GLY A 145 17.79 11.83 -3.47
CA GLY A 145 18.32 13.20 -3.37
C GLY A 145 17.37 14.26 -2.81
N PHE A 146 16.23 13.87 -2.26
CA PHE A 146 15.31 14.84 -1.65
C PHE A 146 15.73 15.23 -0.22
N GLN A 147 15.47 16.48 0.15
CA GLN A 147 15.51 16.92 1.55
C GLN A 147 14.24 16.49 2.28
N VAL A 148 14.38 15.63 3.30
CA VAL A 148 13.25 15.04 4.01
C VAL A 148 13.27 15.44 5.47
N GLN A 149 12.18 16.07 5.92
CA GLN A 149 11.90 16.34 7.33
C GLN A 149 10.98 15.28 7.89
N GLU A 150 11.46 14.49 8.84
CA GLU A 150 10.64 13.50 9.53
C GLU A 150 10.00 14.07 10.78
N VAL A 151 8.77 13.63 11.10
CA VAL A 151 8.03 13.99 12.31
C VAL A 151 7.40 12.75 12.94
N ASP A 152 7.31 12.77 14.29
CA ASP A 152 6.69 11.66 15.04
C ASP A 152 5.16 11.64 14.91
N ASN A 153 4.53 12.81 14.75
CA ASN A 153 3.09 12.94 14.69
C ASN A 153 2.62 13.17 13.25
N TYR A 154 2.03 12.14 12.66
CA TYR A 154 1.46 12.15 11.31
C TYR A 154 0.51 13.34 11.06
N GLU A 155 -0.40 13.64 12.00
CA GLU A 155 -1.37 14.73 11.89
C GLU A 155 -0.69 16.11 11.75
N SER A 156 0.53 16.26 12.25
CA SER A 156 1.26 17.50 12.14
C SER A 156 1.74 17.80 10.73
N LEU A 157 1.93 16.79 9.88
CA LEU A 157 2.41 16.95 8.50
C LEU A 157 1.43 17.79 7.67
N PHE A 158 0.13 17.56 7.81
CA PHE A 158 -0.89 18.35 7.09
C PHE A 158 -0.81 19.84 7.48
N ARG A 159 -0.62 20.13 8.77
CA ARG A 159 -0.45 21.52 9.24
C ARG A 159 0.86 22.14 8.79
N MET A 160 1.92 21.34 8.70
CA MET A 160 3.24 21.83 8.27
C MET A 160 3.21 22.22 6.80
N VAL A 161 2.65 21.39 5.94
CA VAL A 161 2.55 21.71 4.52
C VAL A 161 1.57 22.87 4.28
N ALA A 162 0.42 22.88 4.97
CA ALA A 162 -0.55 23.97 4.87
C ALA A 162 0.00 25.35 5.30
N ARG A 163 1.08 25.38 6.11
CA ARG A 163 1.78 26.58 6.59
C ARG A 163 3.13 26.83 5.90
N GLY A 164 3.46 26.06 4.87
CA GLY A 164 4.71 26.19 4.13
C GLY A 164 5.98 25.86 4.95
N ARG A 165 5.88 25.09 6.04
CA ARG A 165 7.05 24.63 6.82
C ARG A 165 7.81 23.49 6.13
N VAL A 166 7.11 22.72 5.30
CA VAL A 166 7.62 21.83 4.28
C VAL A 166 6.86 22.12 3.01
N ASP A 167 7.48 21.96 1.85
CA ASP A 167 6.86 22.28 0.57
C ASP A 167 5.85 21.22 0.15
N LEU A 168 6.20 19.95 0.34
CA LEU A 168 5.44 18.79 -0.13
C LEU A 168 5.24 17.77 0.98
N PHE A 169 4.05 17.16 0.99
CA PHE A 169 3.77 15.94 1.74
C PHE A 169 3.08 14.95 0.82
N CYS A 170 3.82 13.95 0.32
CA CYS A 170 3.34 13.04 -0.71
C CYS A 170 2.75 11.78 -0.10
N ARG A 171 1.55 11.40 -0.59
CA ARG A 171 0.76 10.28 -0.11
C ARG A 171 0.44 9.30 -1.23
N GLY A 172 0.12 8.07 -0.89
CA GLY A 172 -0.34 7.08 -1.86
C GLY A 172 -1.58 7.57 -2.61
N ALA A 173 -1.62 7.32 -3.92
CA ALA A 173 -2.78 7.66 -4.72
C ALA A 173 -4.08 6.99 -4.24
N ASN A 174 -3.97 5.91 -3.47
CA ASN A 174 -5.07 5.22 -2.80
C ASN A 174 -5.50 5.88 -1.47
N GLU A 175 -4.68 6.76 -0.90
CA GLU A 175 -4.88 7.34 0.44
C GLU A 175 -5.31 8.81 0.38
N ILE A 176 -4.78 9.56 -0.58
CA ILE A 176 -4.79 11.03 -0.60
C ILE A 176 -6.20 11.64 -0.63
N LEU A 177 -7.19 10.99 -1.28
CA LEU A 177 -8.57 11.49 -1.32
C LEU A 177 -9.19 11.51 0.08
N ALA A 178 -9.16 10.39 0.78
CA ALA A 178 -9.74 10.27 2.13
C ALA A 178 -9.03 11.21 3.12
N GLU A 179 -7.71 11.37 3.00
CA GLU A 179 -6.93 12.31 3.80
C GLU A 179 -7.29 13.77 3.48
N TRP A 180 -7.47 14.10 2.20
CA TRP A 180 -7.91 15.44 1.79
C TRP A 180 -9.32 15.76 2.32
N GLU A 181 -10.27 14.85 2.19
CA GLU A 181 -11.64 15.01 2.72
C GLU A 181 -11.66 15.19 4.24
N THR A 182 -10.75 14.51 4.95
CA THR A 182 -10.63 14.60 6.41
C THR A 182 -10.01 15.93 6.86
N HIS A 183 -8.97 16.40 6.19
CA HIS A 183 -8.15 17.52 6.67
C HIS A 183 -8.49 18.87 6.07
N HIS A 184 -8.86 18.93 4.78
CA HIS A 184 -9.15 20.19 4.08
C HIS A 184 -10.24 21.03 4.76
N PRO A 185 -11.36 20.47 5.29
CA PRO A 185 -12.37 21.28 5.97
C PRO A 185 -11.85 22.06 7.18
N ARG A 186 -10.80 21.57 7.83
CA ARG A 186 -10.17 22.20 9.00
C ARG A 186 -8.89 22.97 8.64
N LEU A 187 -8.36 22.75 7.46
CA LEU A 187 -7.13 23.37 6.92
C LEU A 187 -7.38 23.84 5.49
N PRO A 188 -8.15 24.91 5.27
CA PRO A 188 -8.54 25.38 3.92
C PRO A 188 -7.33 25.83 3.07
N THR A 189 -6.17 26.08 3.70
CA THR A 189 -4.91 26.35 3.02
C THR A 189 -4.16 25.09 2.60
N LEU A 190 -4.67 23.88 2.89
CA LEU A 190 -4.17 22.62 2.38
C LEU A 190 -4.80 22.34 1.02
N THR A 191 -4.00 22.03 0.01
CA THR A 191 -4.50 21.55 -1.28
C THR A 191 -3.66 20.42 -1.83
N VAL A 192 -4.05 19.86 -2.96
CA VAL A 192 -3.32 18.78 -3.62
C VAL A 192 -2.73 19.33 -4.91
N ASP A 193 -1.41 19.17 -5.09
CA ASP A 193 -0.74 19.45 -6.36
C ASP A 193 -1.42 18.70 -7.52
N ARG A 194 -1.48 19.30 -8.68
CA ARG A 194 -2.12 18.73 -9.88
C ARG A 194 -1.14 18.41 -11.02
N HIS A 195 0.14 18.71 -10.85
CA HIS A 195 1.12 18.73 -11.94
C HIS A 195 2.04 17.53 -11.95
N VAL A 196 2.46 17.05 -10.78
CA VAL A 196 3.43 15.97 -10.68
C VAL A 196 2.90 14.76 -9.94
N ALA A 197 3.49 13.61 -10.23
CA ALA A 197 3.37 12.41 -9.42
C ALA A 197 4.75 11.76 -9.28
N LEU A 198 4.99 11.10 -8.15
CA LEU A 198 6.15 10.24 -7.98
C LEU A 198 5.70 8.78 -8.14
N PHE A 199 6.60 7.95 -8.64
CA PHE A 199 6.43 6.50 -8.61
C PHE A 199 7.71 5.86 -8.08
N TYR A 200 7.59 5.03 -7.09
CA TYR A 200 8.62 4.11 -6.65
C TYR A 200 8.02 2.75 -6.31
N PRO A 201 8.72 1.65 -6.64
CA PRO A 201 8.20 0.31 -6.36
C PRO A 201 7.99 0.14 -4.85
N LEU A 202 6.75 0.17 -4.43
CA LEU A 202 6.29 -0.09 -3.07
C LEU A 202 4.91 -0.73 -3.16
N ILE A 203 4.76 -1.88 -2.55
CA ILE A 203 3.51 -2.64 -2.53
C ILE A 203 3.22 -3.13 -1.12
N HIS A 204 1.96 -3.38 -0.82
CA HIS A 204 1.58 -4.11 0.37
C HIS A 204 1.48 -5.61 0.10
N ALA A 205 1.84 -6.39 1.09
CA ALA A 205 1.62 -7.82 1.13
C ALA A 205 1.05 -8.24 2.50
N PHE A 206 0.39 -9.39 2.55
CA PHE A 206 0.05 -10.02 3.82
C PHE A 206 1.27 -10.74 4.40
N TYR A 207 1.46 -10.56 5.69
CA TYR A 207 2.50 -11.21 6.48
C TYR A 207 1.89 -11.95 7.64
N SER A 208 2.50 -13.05 8.04
CA SER A 208 2.15 -13.81 9.24
C SER A 208 3.39 -14.54 9.78
N HIS A 209 3.30 -15.07 11.00
CA HIS A 209 4.33 -15.96 11.51
C HIS A 209 4.57 -17.14 10.58
N ALA A 210 5.81 -17.61 10.47
CA ALA A 210 6.25 -18.64 9.52
C ALA A 210 5.51 -19.98 9.70
N THR A 211 5.06 -20.30 10.90
CA THR A 211 4.29 -21.54 11.18
C THR A 211 2.97 -21.64 10.44
N TYR A 212 2.37 -20.52 10.02
CA TYR A 212 1.07 -20.49 9.31
C TYR A 212 1.23 -20.65 7.79
N HIS A 213 2.06 -21.60 7.35
CA HIS A 213 2.34 -21.81 5.93
C HIS A 213 1.10 -22.26 5.14
N LYS A 214 0.26 -23.13 5.71
CA LYS A 214 -0.97 -23.61 5.06
C LYS A 214 -1.98 -22.50 4.87
N GLU A 215 -2.14 -21.63 5.86
CA GLU A 215 -3.02 -20.48 5.81
C GLU A 215 -2.54 -19.46 4.76
N ARG A 216 -1.22 -19.23 4.69
CA ARG A 216 -0.64 -18.39 3.62
C ARG A 216 -0.84 -18.98 2.23
N GLU A 217 -0.63 -20.27 2.04
CA GLU A 217 -0.86 -20.97 0.77
C GLU A 217 -2.31 -20.85 0.33
N ARG A 218 -3.26 -21.04 1.26
CA ARG A 218 -4.69 -20.88 1.00
C ARG A 218 -5.02 -19.46 0.50
N ILE A 219 -4.57 -18.43 1.22
CA ILE A 219 -4.82 -17.03 0.83
C ILE A 219 -4.14 -16.72 -0.50
N GLN A 220 -2.89 -17.16 -0.70
CA GLN A 220 -2.16 -16.95 -1.95
C GLN A 220 -2.87 -17.57 -3.15
N LEU A 221 -3.36 -18.79 -3.02
CA LEU A 221 -4.14 -19.46 -4.06
C LEU A 221 -5.42 -18.67 -4.34
N GLY A 222 -6.14 -18.26 -3.29
CA GLY A 222 -7.39 -17.50 -3.45
C GLY A 222 -7.18 -16.15 -4.14
N LEU A 223 -6.11 -15.42 -3.80
CA LEU A 223 -5.77 -14.16 -4.49
C LEU A 223 -5.45 -14.39 -5.96
N ARG A 224 -4.73 -15.47 -6.31
CA ARG A 224 -4.46 -15.83 -7.71
C ARG A 224 -5.73 -16.19 -8.47
N LEU A 225 -6.63 -16.97 -7.88
CA LEU A 225 -7.93 -17.31 -8.47
C LEU A 225 -8.79 -16.06 -8.69
N ALA A 226 -8.84 -15.17 -7.69
CA ALA A 226 -9.57 -13.92 -7.78
C ALA A 226 -8.96 -12.94 -8.82
N TRP A 227 -7.65 -13.00 -9.02
CA TRP A 227 -6.99 -12.27 -10.11
C TRP A 227 -7.36 -12.84 -11.47
N GLN A 228 -7.30 -14.17 -11.64
CA GLN A 228 -7.57 -14.86 -12.89
C GLN A 228 -9.00 -14.64 -13.39
N ASP A 229 -9.99 -14.71 -12.51
CA ASP A 229 -11.40 -14.49 -12.86
C ASP A 229 -11.83 -13.01 -12.85
N GLY A 230 -10.91 -12.10 -12.53
CA GLY A 230 -11.12 -10.66 -12.50
C GLY A 230 -11.86 -10.13 -11.28
N SER A 231 -12.27 -10.96 -10.32
CA SER A 231 -13.00 -10.49 -9.12
C SER A 231 -12.14 -9.59 -8.23
N LEU A 232 -10.82 -9.86 -8.11
CA LEU A 232 -9.91 -8.97 -7.39
C LEU A 232 -9.75 -7.61 -8.08
N LYS A 233 -9.72 -7.59 -9.42
CA LYS A 233 -9.64 -6.32 -10.18
C LYS A 233 -10.91 -5.49 -10.00
N ARG A 234 -12.08 -6.13 -9.97
CA ARG A 234 -13.36 -5.44 -9.71
C ARG A 234 -13.38 -4.86 -8.30
N LEU A 235 -13.00 -5.65 -7.29
CA LEU A 235 -12.91 -5.20 -5.90
C LEU A 235 -11.96 -4.00 -5.77
N TRP A 236 -10.77 -4.09 -6.38
CA TRP A 236 -9.78 -3.01 -6.39
C TRP A 236 -10.34 -1.73 -7.02
N ARG A 237 -11.04 -1.85 -8.16
CA ARG A 237 -11.70 -0.71 -8.81
C ARG A 237 -12.78 -0.08 -7.93
N GLN A 238 -13.61 -0.87 -7.27
CA GLN A 238 -14.63 -0.36 -6.36
C GLN A 238 -14.05 0.51 -5.25
N HIS A 239 -12.92 0.10 -4.68
CA HIS A 239 -12.28 0.83 -3.59
C HIS A 239 -11.47 2.06 -4.06
N PHE A 240 -10.72 1.93 -5.15
CA PHE A 240 -9.73 2.96 -5.51
C PHE A 240 -10.15 3.86 -6.68
N GLN A 241 -11.20 3.55 -7.40
CA GLN A 241 -11.65 4.37 -8.53
C GLN A 241 -11.95 5.83 -8.13
N PRO A 242 -12.59 6.14 -6.98
CA PRO A 242 -12.79 7.54 -6.56
C PRO A 242 -11.47 8.29 -6.39
N SER A 243 -10.47 7.65 -5.76
CA SER A 243 -9.16 8.25 -5.55
C SER A 243 -8.37 8.39 -6.85
N LEU A 244 -8.49 7.44 -7.78
CA LEU A 244 -7.91 7.55 -9.12
C LEU A 244 -8.51 8.71 -9.91
N ALA A 245 -9.83 8.88 -9.86
CA ALA A 245 -10.52 10.01 -10.49
C ALA A 245 -10.09 11.35 -9.89
N PHE A 246 -9.91 11.41 -8.58
CA PHE A 246 -9.43 12.58 -7.87
C PHE A 246 -7.97 12.93 -8.22
N THR A 247 -7.10 11.92 -8.24
CA THR A 247 -5.66 12.11 -8.46
C THR A 247 -5.29 12.36 -9.90
N GLN A 248 -6.07 11.87 -10.87
CA GLN A 248 -5.82 12.04 -12.31
C GLN A 248 -4.37 11.69 -12.71
N LEU A 249 -3.86 10.55 -12.26
CA LEU A 249 -2.45 10.16 -12.40
C LEU A 249 -1.93 10.23 -13.85
N ALA A 250 -2.76 9.89 -14.85
CA ALA A 250 -2.36 9.87 -16.25
C ALA A 250 -2.04 11.27 -16.83
N SER A 251 -2.56 12.34 -16.22
CA SER A 251 -2.33 13.73 -16.68
C SER A 251 -1.11 14.39 -16.03
N ARG A 252 -0.43 13.70 -15.09
CA ARG A 252 0.68 14.27 -14.32
C ARG A 252 2.04 13.95 -14.94
N GLN A 253 3.00 14.85 -14.75
CA GLN A 253 4.41 14.54 -14.98
C GLN A 253 4.86 13.49 -13.97
N LEU A 254 5.14 12.27 -14.42
CA LEU A 254 5.54 11.16 -13.57
C LEU A 254 7.06 11.11 -13.41
N PHE A 255 7.54 11.22 -12.16
CA PHE A 255 8.95 11.03 -11.80
C PHE A 255 9.14 9.66 -11.17
N ARG A 256 9.99 8.83 -11.79
CA ARG A 256 10.29 7.49 -11.30
C ARG A 256 11.50 7.52 -10.38
N LEU A 257 11.34 7.00 -9.18
CA LEU A 257 12.37 6.92 -8.15
C LEU A 257 12.76 5.46 -7.92
N SER A 258 14.01 5.22 -7.54
CA SER A 258 14.45 3.88 -7.12
C SER A 258 14.15 3.63 -5.65
N ASN A 259 13.78 2.38 -5.32
CA ASN A 259 13.66 1.95 -3.93
C ASN A 259 14.93 1.17 -3.54
N PRO A 260 15.78 1.71 -2.63
CA PRO A 260 17.05 1.07 -2.27
C PRO A 260 16.89 -0.25 -1.51
N GLN A 261 15.70 -0.53 -1.01
CA GLN A 261 15.42 -1.75 -0.25
C GLN A 261 14.98 -2.91 -1.14
N LEU A 262 14.72 -2.67 -2.44
CA LEU A 262 14.40 -3.74 -3.37
C LEU A 262 15.68 -4.49 -3.75
N PRO A 263 15.75 -5.81 -3.49
CA PRO A 263 16.83 -6.61 -4.06
C PRO A 263 16.73 -6.58 -5.59
N GLY A 264 17.85 -6.39 -6.27
CA GLY A 264 17.92 -6.16 -7.73
C GLY A 264 17.36 -7.26 -8.64
N LYS A 265 16.85 -8.35 -8.08
CA LYS A 265 16.11 -9.45 -8.74
C LYS A 265 15.00 -9.95 -7.80
N GLY A 266 14.14 -9.06 -7.33
CA GLY A 266 12.93 -9.43 -6.60
C GLY A 266 11.89 -10.06 -7.52
N SER A 267 10.89 -10.75 -6.93
CA SER A 267 9.77 -11.33 -7.68
C SER A 267 9.19 -10.30 -8.63
N ASP A 268 9.12 -10.63 -9.92
CA ASP A 268 8.51 -9.75 -10.91
C ASP A 268 6.99 -9.75 -10.71
N TYR A 269 6.49 -8.65 -10.16
CA TYR A 269 5.06 -8.41 -9.99
C TYR A 269 4.47 -7.53 -11.08
N SER A 270 5.24 -7.19 -12.11
CA SER A 270 4.82 -6.26 -13.18
C SER A 270 3.49 -6.66 -13.81
N SER A 271 3.23 -7.96 -13.96
CA SER A 271 1.97 -8.48 -14.51
C SER A 271 0.73 -8.16 -13.68
N TYR A 272 0.88 -7.83 -12.39
CA TYR A 272 -0.22 -7.49 -11.49
C TYR A 272 -0.41 -5.97 -11.33
N LEU A 273 0.66 -5.19 -11.55
CA LEU A 273 0.65 -3.78 -11.19
C LEU A 273 -0.25 -2.95 -12.10
N TYR A 274 -0.95 -2.00 -11.48
CA TYR A 274 -1.74 -1.01 -12.20
C TYR A 274 -0.85 -0.01 -12.95
N ASP A 275 -1.22 0.27 -14.19
CA ASP A 275 -0.58 1.28 -15.03
C ASP A 275 -1.59 2.41 -15.31
N PRO A 276 -1.44 3.59 -14.70
CA PRO A 276 -2.37 4.70 -14.88
C PRO A 276 -2.35 5.27 -16.31
N ALA A 277 -1.25 5.14 -17.06
CA ALA A 277 -1.18 5.65 -18.42
C ALA A 277 -2.08 4.86 -19.39
N ARG A 278 -2.33 3.59 -19.09
CA ARG A 278 -3.21 2.72 -19.88
C ARG A 278 -4.55 2.44 -19.20
N ASP A 279 -4.71 2.88 -17.97
CA ASP A 279 -5.81 2.51 -17.07
C ASP A 279 -6.03 0.98 -17.00
N ALA A 280 -4.96 0.22 -16.94
CA ALA A 280 -4.94 -1.23 -17.04
C ALA A 280 -3.98 -1.86 -16.04
N PHE A 281 -4.11 -3.17 -15.83
CA PHE A 281 -3.17 -3.96 -15.04
C PHE A 281 -2.15 -4.65 -15.97
N GLY A 282 -0.95 -4.86 -15.42
CA GLY A 282 0.17 -5.43 -16.15
C GLY A 282 1.06 -4.32 -16.73
N MET A 283 2.02 -3.84 -15.96
CA MET A 283 3.03 -2.92 -16.47
C MET A 283 3.96 -3.68 -17.44
N PRO A 284 4.41 -3.04 -18.54
CA PRO A 284 5.47 -3.63 -19.35
C PRO A 284 6.70 -3.86 -18.47
N PRO A 285 7.51 -4.91 -18.71
CA PRO A 285 8.78 -5.06 -18.03
C PRO A 285 9.57 -3.76 -18.19
N HIS A 286 10.14 -3.27 -17.07
CA HIS A 286 10.93 -2.05 -17.11
C HIS A 286 12.06 -2.23 -18.10
N ASP A 287 12.03 -1.50 -19.20
CA ASP A 287 13.15 -1.40 -20.12
C ASP A 287 14.37 -0.93 -19.35
N LYS A 288 15.50 -1.59 -19.59
CA LYS A 288 16.80 -1.24 -19.00
C LYS A 288 17.30 0.15 -19.43
N ALA A 289 16.51 0.88 -20.20
CA ALA A 289 16.84 2.17 -20.80
C ALA A 289 16.88 3.37 -19.82
N ASP A 290 16.25 3.27 -18.64
CA ASP A 290 16.24 4.38 -17.67
C ASP A 290 17.51 4.44 -16.79
N ARG A 291 18.58 3.73 -17.15
CA ARG A 291 19.90 3.79 -16.46
C ARG A 291 20.85 4.84 -17.02
N VAL A 292 20.42 5.70 -17.94
CA VAL A 292 21.29 6.73 -18.53
C VAL A 292 20.81 8.11 -18.12
N GLY A 293 21.34 8.56 -17.00
CA GLY A 293 21.23 9.91 -16.48
C GLY A 293 22.28 10.07 -15.39
N LYS A 294 23.57 9.96 -15.81
CA LYS A 294 24.68 10.46 -15.00
C LYS A 294 24.76 11.96 -15.10
#